data_f27085c1ded8e15f4fab9b87b1d60bcc
#
_entry.id   f27085c1ded8e15f4fab9b87b1d60bcc
#
_cell.length_a   1.000
_cell.length_b   1.000
_cell.length_c   1.000
_cell.angle_alpha   90.00
_cell.angle_beta   90.00
_cell.angle_gamma   90.00
#
_symmetry.space_group_name_H-M   'P 1'
#
loop_
_entity.id
_entity.type
_entity.pdbx_description
1 polymer ?
#
loop_
_entity_poly.entity_id
_entity_poly.type
_entity_poly.pdbx_seq_one_letter_code
_entity_poly.pdbx_strand_id
1 'polypeptide(L)'
;MPTVIEMRIYKAKSGMRQRVMEILVERSFPAFRQIGMSVLGPFPSVEDPDVFFWMRGFADLPSREAMRNEFYDGVLWNTELESLILPLIERYEAVVVEDPAHQLRRAFQGVSG
;
A
#
# COMPACT_ATOMS: atom_id res chain seq x y z
N MET A 1 11.78 8.12 -9.75
CA MET A 1 10.38 8.18 -10.14
C MET A 1 9.81 6.78 -10.29
N PRO A 2 8.63 6.47 -9.73
CA PRO A 2 8.09 5.13 -9.89
C PRO A 2 7.63 4.89 -11.33
N THR A 3 7.99 3.76 -11.88
CA THR A 3 7.50 3.28 -13.17
C THR A 3 6.78 1.95 -13.04
N VAL A 4 6.96 1.27 -11.91
CA VAL A 4 6.24 0.04 -11.58
C VAL A 4 5.27 0.37 -10.45
N ILE A 5 3.99 0.17 -10.70
CA ILE A 5 2.94 0.54 -9.77
C ILE A 5 2.19 -0.72 -9.34
N GLU A 6 2.03 -0.87 -8.05
CA GLU A 6 1.25 -1.96 -7.48
C GLU A 6 -0.08 -1.39 -6.98
N MET A 7 -1.15 -1.80 -7.63
CA MET A 7 -2.51 -1.40 -7.27
C MET A 7 -3.08 -2.43 -6.32
N ARG A 8 -3.59 -1.99 -5.17
CA ARG A 8 -4.06 -2.89 -4.13
C ARG A 8 -5.49 -2.56 -3.75
N ILE A 9 -6.35 -3.57 -3.82
CA ILE A 9 -7.75 -3.46 -3.41
C ILE A 9 -7.92 -4.34 -2.19
N TYR A 10 -8.36 -3.74 -1.08
CA TYR A 10 -8.57 -4.44 0.18
C TYR A 10 -10.04 -4.48 0.53
N LYS A 11 -10.52 -5.64 0.95
CA LYS A 11 -11.82 -5.76 1.60
C LYS A 11 -11.59 -6.08 3.07
N ALA A 12 -11.95 -5.15 3.93
CA ALA A 12 -11.89 -5.34 5.37
C ALA A 12 -13.05 -6.20 5.85
N LYS A 13 -12.90 -6.82 7.00
CA LYS A 13 -14.03 -7.45 7.66
C LYS A 13 -15.07 -6.40 7.99
N SER A 14 -16.33 -6.82 8.10
CA SER A 14 -17.46 -5.92 8.27
C SER A 14 -17.21 -4.88 9.36
N GLY A 15 -17.33 -3.61 9.00
CA GLY A 15 -17.16 -2.50 9.93
C GLY A 15 -15.71 -2.14 10.25
N MET A 16 -14.71 -2.83 9.69
CA MET A 16 -13.31 -2.62 10.04
C MET A 16 -12.54 -1.74 9.05
N ARG A 17 -13.17 -1.27 7.98
CA ARG A 17 -12.47 -0.50 6.95
C ARG A 17 -11.74 0.72 7.50
N GLN A 18 -12.41 1.51 8.33
CA GLN A 18 -11.80 2.71 8.89
C GLN A 18 -10.56 2.37 9.72
N ARG A 19 -10.65 1.32 10.53
CA ARG A 19 -9.52 0.90 11.36
C ARG A 19 -8.34 0.42 10.51
N VAL A 20 -8.61 -0.35 9.44
CA VAL A 20 -7.55 -0.81 8.53
C VAL A 20 -6.86 0.38 7.85
N MET A 21 -7.65 1.33 7.34
CA MET A 21 -7.09 2.52 6.70
C MET A 21 -6.24 3.34 7.68
N GLU A 22 -6.67 3.48 8.93
CA GLU A 22 -5.89 4.19 9.95
C GLU A 22 -4.54 3.50 10.22
N ILE A 23 -4.54 2.18 10.34
CA ILE A 23 -3.29 1.44 10.55
C ILE A 23 -2.33 1.65 9.37
N LEU A 24 -2.84 1.59 8.14
CA LEU A 24 -2.02 1.82 6.96
C LEU A 24 -1.41 3.23 6.97
N VAL A 25 -2.23 4.25 7.18
CA VAL A 25 -1.78 5.65 7.15
C VAL A 25 -0.81 5.96 8.29
N GLU A 26 -1.08 5.45 9.49
CA GLU A 26 -0.28 5.77 10.67
C GLU A 26 0.97 4.91 10.82
N ARG A 27 0.94 3.67 10.34
CA ARG A 27 2.02 2.71 10.58
C ARG A 27 2.69 2.20 9.32
N SER A 28 1.93 1.65 8.40
CA SER A 28 2.49 0.98 7.22
C SER A 28 3.06 1.94 6.19
N PHE A 29 2.32 2.96 5.81
CA PHE A 29 2.74 3.90 4.78
C PHE A 29 4.02 4.67 5.15
N PRO A 30 4.17 5.17 6.39
CA PRO A 30 5.44 5.78 6.79
C PRO A 30 6.62 4.81 6.69
N ALA A 31 6.42 3.55 7.08
CA ALA A 31 7.47 2.53 6.97
C ALA A 31 7.82 2.23 5.52
N PHE A 32 6.82 2.14 4.63
CA PHE A 32 7.06 1.97 3.19
C PHE A 32 7.89 3.12 2.62
N ARG A 33 7.55 4.36 2.99
CA ARG A 33 8.28 5.53 2.50
C ARG A 33 9.72 5.56 2.99
N GLN A 34 9.98 5.14 4.22
CA GLN A 34 11.34 5.04 4.74
C GLN A 34 12.21 4.07 3.95
N ILE A 35 11.62 3.00 3.44
CA ILE A 35 12.32 2.02 2.62
C ILE A 35 12.58 2.56 1.21
N GLY A 36 11.77 3.52 0.76
CA GLY A 36 11.89 4.13 -0.56
C GLY A 36 10.71 3.90 -1.48
N MET A 37 9.64 3.29 -0.99
CA MET A 37 8.42 3.15 -1.77
C MET A 37 7.67 4.47 -1.83
N SER A 38 7.03 4.74 -2.98
CA SER A 38 6.02 5.80 -3.11
C SER A 38 4.67 5.20 -2.75
N VAL A 39 3.81 5.98 -2.09
CA VAL A 39 2.50 5.49 -1.63
C VAL A 39 1.44 6.52 -1.96
N LEU A 40 0.27 6.06 -2.39
CA LEU A 40 -0.88 6.90 -2.69
C LEU A 40 -2.16 6.23 -2.19
N GLY A 41 -3.00 6.98 -1.50
CA GLY A 41 -4.25 6.51 -0.91
C GLY A 41 -4.22 6.61 0.62
N PRO A 42 -5.13 5.93 1.31
CA PRO A 42 -6.17 5.04 0.78
C PRO A 42 -7.39 5.79 0.25
N PHE A 43 -8.13 5.15 -0.65
CA PHE A 43 -9.36 5.70 -1.22
C PHE A 43 -10.52 4.75 -0.92
N PRO A 44 -11.47 5.13 -0.06
CA PRO A 44 -12.59 4.27 0.27
C PRO A 44 -13.57 4.14 -0.89
N SER A 45 -14.08 2.93 -1.12
CA SER A 45 -15.11 2.69 -2.13
C SER A 45 -16.40 3.40 -1.75
N VAL A 46 -17.08 3.96 -2.76
CA VAL A 46 -18.40 4.56 -2.55
C VAL A 46 -19.54 3.53 -2.62
N GLU A 47 -19.27 2.35 -3.18
CA GLU A 47 -20.27 1.30 -3.35
C GLU A 47 -20.27 0.26 -2.25
N ASP A 48 -19.07 -0.14 -1.79
CA ASP A 48 -18.93 -1.18 -0.76
C ASP A 48 -18.29 -0.56 0.49
N PRO A 49 -18.99 -0.57 1.63
CA PRO A 49 -18.49 0.06 2.86
C PRO A 49 -17.24 -0.60 3.45
N ASP A 50 -16.89 -1.80 2.99
CA ASP A 50 -15.73 -2.53 3.51
C ASP A 50 -14.54 -2.53 2.55
N VAL A 51 -14.67 -1.94 1.35
CA VAL A 51 -13.63 -1.94 0.33
C VAL A 51 -12.92 -0.59 0.25
N PHE A 52 -11.60 -0.62 0.04
CA PHE A 52 -10.81 0.55 -0.27
C PHE A 52 -9.65 0.17 -1.18
N PHE A 53 -9.03 1.18 -1.78
CA PHE A 53 -7.98 1.05 -2.79
C PHE A 53 -6.78 1.90 -2.39
N TRP A 54 -5.59 1.41 -2.69
CA TRP A 54 -4.36 2.19 -2.53
C TRP A 54 -3.29 1.69 -3.49
N MET A 55 -2.25 2.48 -3.68
CA MET A 55 -1.17 2.15 -4.59
C MET A 55 0.18 2.38 -3.94
N ARG A 56 1.16 1.60 -4.37
CA ARG A 56 2.55 1.88 -4.04
C ARG A 56 3.40 1.75 -5.30
N GLY A 57 4.45 2.56 -5.39
CA GLY A 57 5.27 2.65 -6.58
C GLY A 57 6.73 2.37 -6.31
N PHE A 58 7.40 1.85 -7.34
CA PHE A 58 8.81 1.44 -7.32
C PHE A 58 9.49 1.92 -8.59
N ALA A 59 10.81 2.13 -8.53
CA ALA A 59 11.56 2.55 -9.72
C ALA A 59 11.54 1.47 -10.81
N ASP A 60 11.66 0.20 -10.42
CA ASP A 60 11.69 -0.95 -11.34
C ASP A 60 11.32 -2.23 -10.59
N LEU A 61 11.25 -3.35 -11.29
CA LEU A 61 10.92 -4.64 -10.69
C LEU A 61 11.95 -5.13 -9.67
N PRO A 62 13.28 -5.03 -9.93
CA PRO A 62 14.25 -5.41 -8.91
C PRO A 62 14.13 -4.60 -7.62
N SER A 63 13.89 -3.29 -7.73
CA SER A 63 13.67 -2.44 -6.56
C SER A 63 12.42 -2.85 -5.79
N ARG A 64 11.36 -3.20 -6.50
CA ARG A 64 10.12 -3.69 -5.87
C ARG A 64 10.40 -4.96 -5.06
N GLU A 65 11.10 -5.91 -5.64
CA GLU A 65 11.42 -7.17 -4.95
C GLU A 65 12.26 -6.91 -3.69
N ALA A 66 13.31 -6.10 -3.81
CA ALA A 66 14.19 -5.78 -2.70
C ALA A 66 13.46 -5.06 -1.57
N MET A 67 12.64 -4.06 -1.90
CA MET A 67 11.91 -3.28 -0.90
C MET A 67 10.81 -4.08 -0.22
N ARG A 68 10.12 -4.94 -0.97
CA ARG A 68 9.12 -5.82 -0.37
C ARG A 68 9.76 -6.81 0.59
N ASN A 69 10.88 -7.40 0.21
CA ASN A 69 11.61 -8.31 1.08
C ASN A 69 12.08 -7.60 2.35
N GLU A 70 12.63 -6.40 2.21
CA GLU A 70 13.06 -5.61 3.36
C GLU A 70 11.91 -5.38 4.35
N PHE A 71 10.74 -5.02 3.84
CA PHE A 71 9.58 -4.77 4.70
C PHE A 71 9.03 -6.04 5.33
N TYR A 72 8.72 -7.06 4.52
CA TYR A 72 8.02 -8.27 5.00
C TYR A 72 8.92 -9.24 5.75
N ASP A 73 10.23 -9.18 5.55
CA ASP A 73 11.19 -9.92 6.34
C ASP A 73 11.64 -9.13 7.58
N GLY A 74 11.18 -7.90 7.71
CA GLY A 74 11.60 -6.99 8.76
C GLY A 74 10.86 -7.19 10.09
N VAL A 75 11.42 -6.58 11.13
CA VAL A 75 10.90 -6.70 12.51
C VAL A 75 9.51 -6.08 12.66
N LEU A 76 9.29 -4.91 12.06
CA LEU A 76 8.01 -4.21 12.19
C LEU A 76 6.84 -5.06 11.72
N TRP A 77 6.95 -5.65 10.52
CA TRP A 77 5.90 -6.50 9.98
C TRP A 77 5.70 -7.74 10.84
N ASN A 78 6.78 -8.46 11.12
CA ASN A 78 6.72 -9.78 11.77
C ASN A 78 6.34 -9.72 13.24
N THR A 79 6.65 -8.64 13.94
CA THR A 79 6.37 -8.54 15.37
C THR A 79 5.17 -7.68 15.72
N GLU A 80 4.72 -6.80 14.81
CA GLU A 80 3.65 -5.85 15.12
C GLU A 80 2.54 -5.83 14.08
N LEU A 81 2.87 -5.51 12.81
CA LEU A 81 1.83 -5.19 11.82
C LEU A 81 1.06 -6.40 11.33
N GLU A 82 1.72 -7.54 11.12
CA GLU A 82 1.04 -8.72 10.61
C GLU A 82 -0.13 -9.13 11.49
N SER A 83 0.11 -9.28 12.79
CA SER A 83 -0.92 -9.68 13.74
C SER A 83 -1.96 -8.60 14.01
N LEU A 84 -1.62 -7.34 13.74
CA LEU A 84 -2.54 -6.22 13.94
C LEU A 84 -3.51 -6.07 12.76
N ILE A 85 -3.01 -6.23 11.53
CA ILE A 85 -3.77 -5.88 10.32
C ILE A 85 -4.45 -7.07 9.65
N LEU A 86 -3.79 -8.23 9.54
CA LEU A 86 -4.35 -9.37 8.83
C LEU A 86 -5.67 -9.87 9.39
N PRO A 87 -5.88 -9.93 10.73
CA PRO A 87 -7.19 -10.34 11.25
C PRO A 87 -8.34 -9.44 10.85
N LEU A 88 -8.07 -8.20 10.43
CA LEU A 88 -9.08 -7.22 10.04
C LEU A 88 -9.39 -7.25 8.55
N ILE A 89 -8.62 -7.99 7.76
CA ILE A 89 -8.78 -8.06 6.30
C ILE A 89 -9.46 -9.37 5.94
N GLU A 90 -10.54 -9.28 5.16
CA GLU A 90 -11.22 -10.45 4.62
C GLU A 90 -10.48 -11.01 3.41
N ARG A 91 -10.09 -10.12 2.47
CA ARG A 91 -9.34 -10.48 1.28
C ARG A 91 -8.68 -9.26 0.68
N TYR A 92 -7.71 -9.49 -0.19
CA TYR A 92 -7.09 -8.41 -0.96
C TYR A 92 -6.71 -8.91 -2.35
N GLU A 93 -6.60 -7.98 -3.29
CA GLU A 93 -6.11 -8.22 -4.63
C GLU A 93 -5.00 -7.24 -4.94
N ALA A 94 -4.03 -7.67 -5.72
CA ALA A 94 -2.93 -6.82 -6.15
C ALA A 94 -2.70 -7.00 -7.64
N VAL A 95 -2.53 -5.88 -8.35
CA VAL A 95 -2.18 -5.86 -9.76
C VAL A 95 -0.94 -4.99 -9.90
N VAL A 96 0.09 -5.53 -10.54
CA VAL A 96 1.33 -4.81 -10.80
C VAL A 96 1.34 -4.39 -12.26
N VAL A 97 1.50 -3.08 -12.49
CA VAL A 97 1.50 -2.52 -13.84
C VAL A 97 2.74 -1.67 -14.06
N GLU A 98 3.08 -1.43 -15.32
CA GLU A 98 4.09 -0.46 -15.69
C GLU A 98 3.42 0.87 -16.06
N ASP A 99 4.07 1.96 -15.70
CA ASP A 99 3.65 3.32 -16.05
C ASP A 99 4.77 4.03 -16.80
N PRO A 100 5.09 3.57 -18.05
CA PRO A 100 6.22 4.09 -18.79
C PRO A 100 6.09 5.56 -19.18
N ALA A 101 4.86 6.07 -19.27
CA ALA A 101 4.61 7.47 -19.59
C ALA A 101 4.55 8.36 -18.34
N HIS A 102 4.81 7.82 -17.17
CA HIS A 102 4.77 8.54 -15.89
C HIS A 102 3.45 9.28 -15.65
N GLN A 103 2.34 8.67 -16.01
CA GLN A 103 1.02 9.29 -15.87
C GLN A 103 0.63 9.50 -14.41
N LEU A 104 1.06 8.62 -13.52
CA LEU A 104 0.78 8.70 -12.09
C LEU A 104 1.82 9.52 -11.32
N ARG A 105 2.86 9.98 -11.98
CA ARG A 105 3.99 10.71 -11.37
C ARG A 105 3.52 11.87 -10.51
N ARG A 106 2.63 12.70 -11.05
CA ARG A 106 2.16 13.89 -10.36
C ARG A 106 1.37 13.56 -9.10
N ALA A 107 0.57 12.51 -9.14
CA ALA A 107 -0.19 12.05 -7.98
C ALA A 107 0.74 11.61 -6.85
N PHE A 108 1.76 10.80 -7.17
CA PHE A 108 2.73 10.37 -6.16
C PHE A 108 3.56 11.53 -5.60
N GLN A 109 3.91 12.50 -6.43
CA GLN A 109 4.66 13.69 -5.98
C GLN A 109 3.81 14.56 -5.04
N GLY A 110 2.53 14.69 -5.32
CA GLY A 110 1.62 15.47 -4.48
C GLY A 110 1.50 14.92 -3.06
N VAL A 111 1.62 13.61 -2.90
CA VAL A 111 1.55 12.97 -1.58
C VAL A 111 2.80 13.20 -0.75
N SER A 112 3.96 13.35 -1.40
CA SER A 112 5.24 13.50 -0.70
C SER A 112 5.52 14.95 -0.31
N GLY A 113 4.68 15.85 -0.73
CA GLY A 113 4.84 17.29 -0.44
C GLY A 113 4.39 17.69 0.95
#